data_b5ea0b58bd9fd560363bc2382c00cb2d
#
_entry.id   b5ea0b58bd9fd560363bc2382c00cb2d
#
_cell.length_a   1.000
_cell.length_b   1.000
_cell.length_c   1.000
_cell.angle_alpha   90.00
_cell.angle_beta   90.00
_cell.angle_gamma   90.00
#
_symmetry.space_group_name_H-M   'P 1'
#
loop_
_entity.id
_entity.type
_entity.pdbx_description
1 polymer ?
#
loop_
_entity_poly.entity_id
_entity_poly.type
_entity_poly.pdbx_seq_one_letter_code
_entity_poly.pdbx_strand_id
1 'polypeptide(L)'
;MVPSNTVTAFTAKPSPLLTFVMLIVLGVVGFYSLHFPPRPTTSPDPSRFRHVFVSSSSNSTVASYLRALTVHPHLSGTKPASLTARYVVNHFTTLGFQTKTVQHSALLSYPVRSSLAAHFSDGTSFEFQLTEPDTEKEVVAPYHAYSPSGAAEAAAVFVNYGREEDYRQLVAAGVEVAGCVVVARGGALPRGAVVEAAERHGAAAAAVFVERDTWREGFERGHVMRGGIGDPLSPGWSGVEGGESLGLEDSEVLKRFPKIPSLPLSAEAAERILESLGGAPLPLDWRGTLKSSKVKNVGPGPTILNFTYQ
;
A
#
# COMPACT_ATOMS: atom_id res chain seq x y z
N MET A 1 -79.36 -57.29 15.22
CA MET A 1 -78.65 -57.78 14.04
C MET A 1 -77.74 -56.65 13.49
N VAL A 2 -76.49 -56.77 13.72
CA VAL A 2 -75.47 -55.83 13.19
C VAL A 2 -74.67 -56.62 12.16
N PRO A 3 -74.52 -56.11 10.90
CA PRO A 3 -73.70 -56.84 9.92
C PRO A 3 -72.22 -56.51 10.15
N SER A 4 -71.44 -57.59 10.30
CA SER A 4 -69.98 -57.48 10.35
C SER A 4 -69.41 -57.24 8.94
N ASN A 5 -68.79 -56.09 8.75
CA ASN A 5 -67.98 -55.81 7.55
C ASN A 5 -66.62 -56.46 7.72
N THR A 6 -66.39 -57.57 7.05
CA THR A 6 -65.04 -58.12 6.88
C THR A 6 -64.28 -57.39 5.84
N VAL A 7 -63.24 -56.63 6.30
CA VAL A 7 -62.25 -55.99 5.41
C VAL A 7 -61.32 -57.13 4.91
N THR A 8 -61.48 -57.52 3.67
CA THR A 8 -60.53 -58.41 2.98
C THR A 8 -59.26 -57.62 2.61
N ALA A 9 -58.18 -57.90 3.34
CA ALA A 9 -56.85 -57.35 2.98
C ALA A 9 -56.36 -57.97 1.68
N PHE A 10 -56.25 -57.22 0.62
CA PHE A 10 -55.62 -57.62 -0.64
C PHE A 10 -54.11 -57.78 -0.41
N THR A 11 -53.64 -58.99 -0.14
CA THR A 11 -52.22 -59.33 -0.19
C THR A 11 -51.84 -59.77 -1.62
N ALA A 12 -51.82 -58.84 -2.56
CA ALA A 12 -51.23 -59.09 -3.86
C ALA A 12 -49.71 -59.12 -3.71
N LYS A 13 -49.06 -60.26 -3.98
CA LYS A 13 -47.60 -60.36 -4.05
C LYS A 13 -47.12 -59.37 -5.15
N PRO A 14 -46.18 -58.45 -4.85
CA PRO A 14 -45.67 -57.54 -5.87
C PRO A 14 -45.03 -58.33 -7.00
N SER A 15 -45.19 -57.89 -8.23
CA SER A 15 -44.58 -58.54 -9.38
C SER A 15 -43.05 -58.53 -9.26
N PRO A 16 -42.33 -59.56 -9.72
CA PRO A 16 -40.84 -59.53 -9.64
C PRO A 16 -40.21 -58.29 -10.26
N LEU A 17 -40.80 -57.78 -11.31
CA LEU A 17 -40.36 -56.53 -11.97
C LEU A 17 -40.54 -55.34 -11.05
N LEU A 18 -41.65 -55.20 -10.34
CA LEU A 18 -41.90 -54.11 -9.41
C LEU A 18 -40.93 -54.15 -8.23
N THR A 19 -40.63 -55.33 -7.69
CA THR A 19 -39.65 -55.52 -6.63
C THR A 19 -38.26 -55.14 -7.07
N PHE A 20 -37.86 -55.51 -8.29
CA PHE A 20 -36.56 -55.17 -8.85
C PHE A 20 -36.40 -53.65 -9.06
N VAL A 21 -37.43 -53.00 -9.59
CA VAL A 21 -37.44 -51.55 -9.75
C VAL A 21 -37.36 -50.81 -8.41
N MET A 22 -38.11 -51.30 -7.38
CA MET A 22 -38.01 -50.71 -6.03
C MET A 22 -36.61 -50.86 -5.42
N LEU A 23 -35.97 -52.01 -5.62
CA LEU A 23 -34.59 -52.19 -5.12
C LEU A 23 -33.59 -51.29 -5.81
N ILE A 24 -33.73 -51.05 -7.12
CA ILE A 24 -32.91 -50.10 -7.84
C ILE A 24 -33.14 -48.69 -7.30
N VAL A 25 -34.39 -48.26 -7.13
CA VAL A 25 -34.74 -46.93 -6.61
C VAL A 25 -34.18 -46.73 -5.19
N LEU A 26 -34.33 -47.75 -4.30
CA LEU A 26 -33.78 -47.70 -2.95
C LEU A 26 -32.24 -47.66 -2.97
N GLY A 27 -31.59 -48.40 -3.87
CA GLY A 27 -30.15 -48.37 -4.06
C GLY A 27 -29.65 -46.99 -4.53
N VAL A 28 -30.33 -46.39 -5.50
CA VAL A 28 -30.03 -45.07 -6.00
C VAL A 28 -30.26 -43.98 -4.92
N VAL A 29 -31.39 -44.03 -4.21
CA VAL A 29 -31.69 -43.08 -3.12
C VAL A 29 -30.69 -43.25 -1.97
N GLY A 30 -30.37 -44.52 -1.59
CA GLY A 30 -29.33 -44.77 -0.59
C GLY A 30 -27.96 -44.28 -0.99
N PHE A 31 -27.57 -44.53 -2.23
CA PHE A 31 -26.31 -44.04 -2.78
C PHE A 31 -26.23 -42.49 -2.74
N TYR A 32 -27.28 -41.81 -3.23
CA TYR A 32 -27.34 -40.34 -3.19
C TYR A 32 -27.36 -39.79 -1.76
N SER A 33 -28.09 -40.40 -0.83
CA SER A 33 -28.14 -39.99 0.57
C SER A 33 -26.80 -40.13 1.30
N LEU A 34 -26.03 -41.19 0.97
CA LEU A 34 -24.72 -41.43 1.57
C LEU A 34 -23.58 -40.57 0.97
N HIS A 35 -23.63 -40.37 -0.36
CA HIS A 35 -22.55 -39.68 -1.06
C HIS A 35 -22.80 -38.18 -1.24
N PHE A 36 -24.04 -37.73 -1.19
CA PHE A 36 -24.47 -36.36 -1.26
C PHE A 36 -25.35 -35.99 -0.05
N PRO A 37 -24.75 -35.90 1.15
CA PRO A 37 -25.53 -35.49 2.31
C PRO A 37 -26.15 -34.11 2.01
N PRO A 38 -27.41 -33.87 2.41
CA PRO A 38 -28.07 -32.60 2.21
C PRO A 38 -27.16 -31.51 2.78
N ARG A 39 -26.76 -30.56 1.94
CA ARG A 39 -26.05 -29.36 2.41
C ARG A 39 -26.95 -28.73 3.48
N PRO A 40 -26.40 -28.38 4.65
CA PRO A 40 -27.19 -27.67 5.64
C PRO A 40 -27.82 -26.45 4.98
N THR A 41 -29.15 -26.46 4.90
CA THR A 41 -29.97 -25.45 4.23
C THR A 41 -29.99 -24.10 4.97
N THR A 42 -29.33 -24.04 6.12
CA THR A 42 -29.09 -22.78 6.82
C THR A 42 -27.79 -22.17 6.30
N SER A 43 -27.88 -21.41 5.19
CA SER A 43 -26.82 -20.43 4.94
C SER A 43 -26.71 -19.57 6.20
N PRO A 44 -25.50 -19.40 6.75
CA PRO A 44 -25.34 -18.59 7.94
C PRO A 44 -25.94 -17.22 7.68
N ASP A 45 -26.87 -16.79 8.52
CA ASP A 45 -27.52 -15.49 8.39
C ASP A 45 -26.47 -14.36 8.49
N PRO A 46 -26.18 -13.62 7.40
CA PRO A 46 -25.19 -12.56 7.41
C PRO A 46 -25.50 -11.47 8.45
N SER A 47 -26.77 -11.25 8.78
CA SER A 47 -27.18 -10.25 9.75
C SER A 47 -26.77 -10.64 11.17
N ARG A 48 -26.81 -11.93 11.50
CA ARG A 48 -26.33 -12.47 12.77
C ARG A 48 -24.82 -12.27 12.94
N PHE A 49 -24.03 -12.56 11.90
CA PHE A 49 -22.59 -12.36 11.96
C PHE A 49 -22.24 -10.89 12.10
N ARG A 50 -22.93 -10.02 11.34
CA ARG A 50 -22.74 -8.56 11.46
C ARG A 50 -23.07 -8.10 12.87
N HIS A 51 -24.19 -8.54 13.46
CA HIS A 51 -24.57 -8.18 14.82
C HIS A 51 -23.52 -8.62 15.83
N VAL A 52 -23.06 -9.88 15.78
CA VAL A 52 -22.01 -10.39 16.67
C VAL A 52 -20.72 -9.59 16.51
N PHE A 53 -20.28 -9.33 15.27
CA PHE A 53 -19.07 -8.54 15.00
C PHE A 53 -19.15 -7.14 15.61
N VAL A 54 -20.24 -6.41 15.35
CA VAL A 54 -20.42 -5.05 15.86
C VAL A 54 -20.55 -5.01 17.38
N SER A 55 -21.35 -5.93 17.97
CA SER A 55 -21.58 -5.96 19.42
C SER A 55 -20.35 -6.44 20.23
N SER A 56 -19.49 -7.24 19.61
CA SER A 56 -18.25 -7.72 20.24
C SER A 56 -17.06 -6.78 20.03
N SER A 57 -17.18 -5.78 19.17
CA SER A 57 -16.12 -4.81 18.91
C SER A 57 -15.98 -3.83 20.08
N SER A 58 -14.75 -3.58 20.50
CA SER A 58 -14.42 -2.66 21.59
C SER A 58 -13.30 -1.73 21.20
N ASN A 59 -13.46 -0.43 21.35
CA ASN A 59 -12.42 0.56 21.08
C ASN A 59 -11.19 0.32 21.92
N SER A 60 -11.33 -0.09 23.18
CA SER A 60 -10.19 -0.39 24.05
C SER A 60 -9.42 -1.62 23.59
N THR A 61 -10.11 -2.65 23.11
CA THR A 61 -9.47 -3.85 22.54
C THR A 61 -8.71 -3.51 21.26
N VAL A 62 -9.33 -2.75 20.35
CA VAL A 62 -8.66 -2.32 19.10
C VAL A 62 -7.44 -1.46 19.43
N ALA A 63 -7.55 -0.51 20.37
CA ALA A 63 -6.43 0.33 20.81
C ALA A 63 -5.28 -0.50 21.43
N SER A 64 -5.60 -1.55 22.22
CA SER A 64 -4.59 -2.42 22.79
C SER A 64 -3.83 -3.22 21.74
N TYR A 65 -4.54 -3.74 20.71
CA TYR A 65 -3.90 -4.43 19.60
C TYR A 65 -3.03 -3.49 18.77
N LEU A 66 -3.56 -2.31 18.44
CA LEU A 66 -2.81 -1.29 17.72
C LEU A 66 -1.50 -0.98 18.46
N ARG A 67 -1.59 -0.70 19.77
CA ARG A 67 -0.40 -0.43 20.59
C ARG A 67 0.59 -1.59 20.56
N ALA A 68 0.14 -2.82 20.77
CA ALA A 68 1.01 -4.00 20.76
C ALA A 68 1.71 -4.23 19.41
N LEU A 69 1.05 -3.88 18.30
CA LEU A 69 1.56 -4.07 16.96
C LEU A 69 2.44 -2.92 16.47
N THR A 70 2.35 -1.71 17.07
CA THR A 70 3.00 -0.50 16.54
C THR A 70 3.99 0.16 17.50
N VAL A 71 4.18 -0.37 18.71
CA VAL A 71 5.07 0.23 19.70
C VAL A 71 6.55 0.21 19.29
N HIS A 72 6.93 -0.71 18.42
CA HIS A 72 8.29 -0.82 17.88
C HIS A 72 8.26 -0.82 16.35
N PRO A 73 9.32 -0.30 15.69
CA PRO A 73 9.48 -0.44 14.25
C PRO A 73 9.51 -1.92 13.87
N HIS A 74 8.79 -2.31 12.81
CA HIS A 74 8.71 -3.70 12.39
C HIS A 74 8.80 -3.83 10.86
N LEU A 75 9.84 -3.22 10.28
CA LEU A 75 10.16 -3.40 8.86
C LEU A 75 10.33 -4.89 8.55
N SER A 76 9.77 -5.33 7.43
CA SER A 76 9.89 -6.71 6.96
C SER A 76 11.36 -7.16 6.93
N GLY A 77 11.63 -8.42 7.23
CA GLY A 77 12.98 -8.97 7.28
C GLY A 77 13.78 -8.64 8.55
N THR A 78 13.26 -7.83 9.46
CA THR A 78 13.94 -7.46 10.71
C THR A 78 13.51 -8.32 11.90
N LYS A 79 14.35 -8.37 12.95
CA LYS A 79 14.01 -9.06 14.19
C LYS A 79 12.72 -8.54 14.86
N PRO A 80 12.46 -7.21 14.93
CA PRO A 80 11.19 -6.71 15.47
C PRO A 80 9.97 -7.18 14.65
N ALA A 81 10.06 -7.26 13.32
CA ALA A 81 8.99 -7.82 12.50
C ALA A 81 8.68 -9.29 12.84
N SER A 82 9.72 -10.09 13.08
CA SER A 82 9.56 -11.48 13.51
C SER A 82 8.91 -11.60 14.90
N LEU A 83 9.16 -10.65 15.81
CA LEU A 83 8.50 -10.58 17.11
C LEU A 83 7.02 -10.23 16.98
N THR A 84 6.69 -9.26 16.12
CA THR A 84 5.30 -8.89 15.79
C THR A 84 4.56 -10.06 15.18
N ALA A 85 5.16 -10.77 14.24
CA ALA A 85 4.56 -11.97 13.64
C ALA A 85 4.28 -13.06 14.68
N ARG A 86 5.22 -13.32 15.59
CA ARG A 86 5.02 -14.27 16.71
C ARG A 86 3.91 -13.85 17.66
N TYR A 87 3.80 -12.56 17.97
CA TYR A 87 2.68 -12.06 18.77
C TYR A 87 1.34 -12.42 18.13
N VAL A 88 1.19 -12.20 16.83
CA VAL A 88 -0.04 -12.53 16.07
C VAL A 88 -0.32 -14.03 16.10
N VAL A 89 0.68 -14.87 15.79
CA VAL A 89 0.55 -16.33 15.81
C VAL A 89 0.11 -16.81 17.20
N ASN A 90 0.77 -16.37 18.25
CA ASN A 90 0.46 -16.77 19.62
C ASN A 90 -0.95 -16.35 20.01
N HIS A 91 -1.37 -15.13 19.64
CA HIS A 91 -2.69 -14.62 19.93
C HIS A 91 -3.79 -15.45 19.26
N PHE A 92 -3.67 -15.75 17.96
CA PHE A 92 -4.63 -16.61 17.27
C PHE A 92 -4.65 -18.04 17.82
N THR A 93 -3.49 -18.60 18.16
CA THR A 93 -3.40 -19.93 18.78
C THR A 93 -4.11 -19.96 20.12
N THR A 94 -3.95 -18.93 20.96
CA THR A 94 -4.63 -18.82 22.27
C THR A 94 -6.14 -18.73 22.11
N LEU A 95 -6.62 -18.16 21.00
CA LEU A 95 -8.06 -18.13 20.66
C LEU A 95 -8.58 -19.45 20.04
N GLY A 96 -7.74 -20.47 19.94
CA GLY A 96 -8.12 -21.79 19.43
C GLY A 96 -8.06 -21.94 17.91
N PHE A 97 -7.49 -20.98 17.20
CA PHE A 97 -7.30 -21.09 15.74
C PHE A 97 -6.11 -21.99 15.41
N GLN A 98 -6.22 -22.76 14.33
CA GLN A 98 -5.07 -23.41 13.71
C GLN A 98 -4.28 -22.36 12.93
N THR A 99 -3.02 -22.16 13.34
CA THR A 99 -2.15 -21.16 12.71
C THR A 99 -1.08 -21.84 11.86
N LYS A 100 -0.80 -21.24 10.70
CA LYS A 100 0.29 -21.65 9.81
C LYS A 100 1.08 -20.41 9.42
N THR A 101 2.40 -20.48 9.56
CA THR A 101 3.32 -19.46 9.08
C THR A 101 3.90 -19.89 7.73
N VAL A 102 3.88 -18.99 6.76
CA VAL A 102 4.54 -19.17 5.47
C VAL A 102 5.62 -18.11 5.34
N GLN A 103 6.83 -18.54 5.00
CA GLN A 103 7.96 -17.66 4.79
C GLN A 103 8.13 -17.38 3.30
N HIS A 104 8.35 -16.10 2.97
CA HIS A 104 8.60 -15.67 1.61
C HIS A 104 9.94 -14.95 1.55
N SER A 105 10.66 -15.15 0.44
CA SER A 105 11.83 -14.37 0.06
C SER A 105 11.39 -13.22 -0.83
N ALA A 106 11.82 -12.00 -0.54
CA ALA A 106 11.48 -10.82 -1.31
C ALA A 106 12.64 -9.82 -1.29
N LEU A 107 12.76 -9.03 -2.35
CA LEU A 107 13.67 -7.90 -2.35
C LEU A 107 13.13 -6.79 -1.47
N LEU A 108 13.88 -6.38 -0.46
CA LEU A 108 13.49 -5.35 0.50
C LEU A 108 14.43 -4.15 0.38
N SER A 109 13.88 -2.96 0.63
CA SER A 109 14.62 -1.69 0.61
C SER A 109 14.59 -1.07 2.00
N TYR A 110 15.75 -0.61 2.47
CA TYR A 110 15.92 0.00 3.77
C TYR A 110 16.60 1.37 3.65
N PRO A 111 16.20 2.39 4.46
CA PRO A 111 16.86 3.68 4.46
C PRO A 111 18.23 3.57 5.15
N VAL A 112 19.24 4.16 4.54
CA VAL A 112 20.58 4.30 5.13
C VAL A 112 20.82 5.74 5.53
N ARG A 113 20.62 6.68 4.60
CA ARG A 113 20.83 8.10 4.81
C ARG A 113 19.98 8.93 3.87
N SER A 114 19.42 10.03 4.38
CA SER A 114 18.81 11.08 3.56
C SER A 114 19.14 12.45 4.13
N SER A 115 19.34 13.44 3.26
CA SER A 115 19.48 14.84 3.64
C SER A 115 18.91 15.75 2.56
N LEU A 116 18.38 16.87 2.97
CA LEU A 116 17.89 17.93 2.10
C LEU A 116 18.25 19.29 2.72
N ALA A 117 18.96 20.12 1.96
CA ALA A 117 19.22 21.50 2.34
C ALA A 117 18.80 22.43 1.21
N ALA A 118 18.34 23.62 1.55
CA ALA A 118 18.06 24.68 0.60
C ALA A 118 19.07 25.81 0.75
N HIS A 119 19.58 26.31 -0.37
CA HIS A 119 20.37 27.53 -0.49
C HIS A 119 19.51 28.60 -1.15
N PHE A 120 19.19 29.63 -0.40
CA PHE A 120 18.29 30.70 -0.84
C PHE A 120 19.06 31.84 -1.54
N SER A 121 18.34 32.64 -2.32
CA SER A 121 18.93 33.77 -3.08
C SER A 121 19.53 34.90 -2.23
N ASP A 122 19.14 34.97 -0.95
CA ASP A 122 19.70 35.92 0.01
C ASP A 122 21.03 35.46 0.64
N GLY A 123 21.56 34.33 0.18
CA GLY A 123 22.78 33.70 0.68
C GLY A 123 22.60 32.87 1.94
N THR A 124 21.40 32.77 2.49
CA THR A 124 21.12 31.90 3.64
C THR A 124 20.94 30.46 3.20
N SER A 125 21.18 29.52 4.13
CA SER A 125 20.98 28.11 3.92
C SER A 125 20.11 27.52 5.04
N PHE A 126 19.34 26.51 4.71
CA PHE A 126 18.50 25.82 5.67
C PHE A 126 18.53 24.31 5.44
N GLU A 127 18.89 23.55 6.47
CA GLU A 127 18.83 22.09 6.45
C GLU A 127 17.47 21.63 6.98
N PHE A 128 16.76 20.84 6.18
CA PHE A 128 15.45 20.32 6.55
C PHE A 128 15.59 19.09 7.44
N GLN A 129 14.86 19.06 8.54
CA GLN A 129 14.72 17.88 9.35
C GLN A 129 13.79 16.89 8.61
N LEU A 130 14.32 15.71 8.27
CA LEU A 130 13.60 14.65 7.56
C LEU A 130 13.07 13.58 8.52
N THR A 131 12.63 13.99 9.71
CA THR A 131 12.01 13.13 10.73
C THR A 131 10.84 13.89 11.33
N GLU A 132 9.81 13.17 11.78
CA GLU A 132 8.72 13.80 12.51
C GLU A 132 9.24 14.40 13.84
N PRO A 133 8.69 15.54 14.28
CA PRO A 133 8.99 16.07 15.60
C PRO A 133 8.48 15.12 16.69
N ASP A 134 9.10 15.17 17.85
CA ASP A 134 8.72 14.42 19.06
C ASP A 134 8.64 12.88 18.89
N THR A 135 9.34 12.33 17.90
CA THR A 135 9.42 10.88 17.73
C THR A 135 10.42 10.26 18.69
N GLU A 136 10.03 9.14 19.28
CA GLU A 136 10.93 8.31 20.09
C GLU A 136 12.10 7.79 19.23
N LYS A 137 13.25 7.54 19.86
CA LYS A 137 14.53 7.20 19.20
C LYS A 137 14.53 5.97 18.29
N GLU A 138 13.48 5.16 18.34
CA GLU A 138 13.39 3.91 17.57
C GLU A 138 12.54 4.01 16.29
N VAL A 139 12.07 5.21 15.91
CA VAL A 139 11.26 5.35 14.70
C VAL A 139 12.14 5.29 13.45
N VAL A 140 11.72 4.51 12.48
CA VAL A 140 12.39 4.45 11.16
C VAL A 140 12.25 5.80 10.47
N ALA A 141 13.38 6.35 10.02
CA ALA A 141 13.37 7.59 9.24
C ALA A 141 12.44 7.49 8.02
N PRO A 142 11.73 8.55 7.67
CA PRO A 142 10.94 8.58 6.44
C PRO A 142 11.79 8.29 5.21
N TYR A 143 11.29 7.43 4.32
CA TYR A 143 12.00 7.06 3.10
C TYR A 143 11.04 6.62 2.00
N HIS A 144 11.53 6.65 0.77
CA HIS A 144 10.89 6.03 -0.37
C HIS A 144 11.54 4.68 -0.66
N ALA A 145 10.85 3.60 -0.31
CA ALA A 145 11.34 2.26 -0.61
C ALA A 145 11.52 2.07 -2.13
N TYR A 146 12.64 1.44 -2.51
CA TYR A 146 13.06 1.21 -3.89
C TYR A 146 13.43 2.48 -4.68
N SER A 147 13.64 3.60 -4.02
CA SER A 147 14.33 4.73 -4.62
C SER A 147 15.81 4.39 -4.78
N PRO A 148 16.45 4.69 -5.92
CA PRO A 148 17.88 4.51 -6.07
C PRO A 148 18.64 5.48 -5.16
N SER A 149 19.83 5.07 -4.74
CA SER A 149 20.79 5.96 -4.09
C SER A 149 21.29 7.01 -5.07
N GLY A 150 21.42 8.27 -4.61
CA GLY A 150 21.91 9.35 -5.42
C GLY A 150 21.95 10.67 -4.69
N ALA A 151 22.58 11.65 -5.33
CA ALA A 151 22.65 13.03 -4.87
C ALA A 151 22.41 14.00 -6.03
N ALA A 152 21.84 15.16 -5.73
CA ALA A 152 21.65 16.23 -6.68
C ALA A 152 21.82 17.59 -5.98
N GLU A 153 22.49 18.52 -6.67
CA GLU A 153 22.53 19.93 -6.27
C GLU A 153 22.02 20.74 -7.45
N ALA A 154 20.77 21.18 -7.37
CA ALA A 154 20.10 21.79 -8.50
C ALA A 154 18.94 22.71 -8.08
N ALA A 155 18.49 23.52 -9.03
CA ALA A 155 17.35 24.42 -8.84
C ALA A 155 16.08 23.64 -8.49
N ALA A 156 15.30 24.15 -7.54
CA ALA A 156 14.01 23.61 -7.20
C ALA A 156 12.94 24.03 -8.20
N VAL A 157 12.04 23.11 -8.56
CA VAL A 157 10.87 23.38 -9.38
C VAL A 157 9.64 22.67 -8.82
N PHE A 158 8.52 23.38 -8.73
CA PHE A 158 7.24 22.81 -8.31
C PHE A 158 6.46 22.30 -9.51
N VAL A 159 6.04 21.04 -9.46
CA VAL A 159 5.35 20.37 -10.56
C VAL A 159 3.93 19.91 -10.20
N ASN A 160 3.30 20.56 -9.23
CA ASN A 160 1.97 20.20 -8.74
C ASN A 160 1.88 18.69 -8.39
N TYR A 161 0.96 17.94 -8.98
CA TYR A 161 0.82 16.49 -8.77
C TYR A 161 1.74 15.64 -9.67
N GLY A 162 2.54 16.27 -10.52
CA GLY A 162 3.40 15.55 -11.48
C GLY A 162 2.65 14.81 -12.56
N ARG A 163 1.45 15.25 -12.92
CA ARG A 163 0.67 14.69 -14.02
C ARG A 163 1.22 15.20 -15.36
N GLU A 164 0.88 14.54 -16.44
CA GLU A 164 1.28 14.97 -17.78
C GLU A 164 0.74 16.36 -18.13
N GLU A 165 -0.48 16.70 -17.67
CA GLU A 165 -1.03 18.03 -17.83
C GLU A 165 -0.25 19.10 -17.04
N ASP A 166 0.26 18.78 -15.85
CA ASP A 166 1.05 19.69 -15.04
C ASP A 166 2.37 20.03 -15.76
N TYR A 167 3.05 19.03 -16.31
CA TYR A 167 4.27 19.25 -17.09
C TYR A 167 4.01 20.03 -18.38
N ARG A 168 2.88 19.77 -19.07
CA ARG A 168 2.50 20.56 -20.25
C ARG A 168 2.25 22.03 -19.91
N GLN A 169 1.67 22.34 -18.75
CA GLN A 169 1.49 23.71 -18.29
C GLN A 169 2.85 24.39 -18.03
N LEU A 170 3.81 23.69 -17.40
CA LEU A 170 5.16 24.20 -17.19
C LEU A 170 5.88 24.51 -18.51
N VAL A 171 5.84 23.58 -19.47
CA VAL A 171 6.43 23.80 -20.79
C VAL A 171 5.79 25.01 -21.49
N ALA A 172 4.47 25.15 -21.43
CA ALA A 172 3.75 26.30 -22.00
C ALA A 172 4.14 27.63 -21.30
N ALA A 173 4.51 27.59 -20.03
CA ALA A 173 5.03 28.73 -19.26
C ALA A 173 6.53 28.98 -19.46
N GLY A 174 7.23 28.21 -20.31
CA GLY A 174 8.66 28.30 -20.53
C GLY A 174 9.52 27.78 -19.38
N VAL A 175 8.96 26.92 -18.53
CA VAL A 175 9.67 26.32 -17.39
C VAL A 175 10.33 25.01 -17.82
N GLU A 176 11.64 24.93 -17.68
CA GLU A 176 12.42 23.72 -17.91
C GLU A 176 12.60 22.96 -16.59
N VAL A 177 12.30 21.67 -16.62
CA VAL A 177 12.41 20.78 -15.45
C VAL A 177 13.69 19.95 -15.49
N ALA A 178 14.29 19.81 -16.68
CA ALA A 178 15.50 19.01 -16.86
C ALA A 178 16.63 19.48 -15.96
N GLY A 179 17.28 18.54 -15.27
CA GLY A 179 18.35 18.82 -14.31
C GLY A 179 17.91 19.41 -12.98
N CYS A 180 16.63 19.72 -12.77
CA CYS A 180 16.12 20.30 -11.52
C CYS A 180 15.79 19.23 -10.46
N VAL A 181 15.70 19.64 -9.20
CA VAL A 181 15.06 18.88 -8.14
C VAL A 181 13.57 19.22 -8.14
N VAL A 182 12.76 18.25 -8.48
CA VAL A 182 11.31 18.38 -8.51
C VAL A 182 10.74 18.33 -7.10
N VAL A 183 9.89 19.29 -6.76
CA VAL A 183 9.01 19.26 -5.58
C VAL A 183 7.60 18.94 -6.07
N ALA A 184 7.05 17.80 -5.68
CA ALA A 184 5.76 17.32 -6.18
C ALA A 184 4.78 17.09 -5.03
N ARG A 185 3.50 17.35 -5.30
CA ARG A 185 2.39 17.04 -4.42
C ARG A 185 1.94 15.60 -4.67
N GLY A 186 1.85 14.78 -3.62
CA GLY A 186 1.30 13.43 -3.68
C GLY A 186 -0.22 13.39 -3.59
N GLY A 187 -0.80 12.21 -3.79
CA GLY A 187 -2.22 11.94 -3.58
C GLY A 187 -3.08 11.85 -4.84
N ALA A 188 -2.68 12.43 -5.97
CA ALA A 188 -3.41 12.31 -7.23
C ALA A 188 -2.94 11.15 -8.11
N LEU A 189 -1.67 10.78 -7.99
CA LEU A 189 -1.05 9.66 -8.69
C LEU A 189 -0.37 8.73 -7.68
N PRO A 190 -0.18 7.44 -8.03
CA PRO A 190 0.75 6.57 -7.30
C PRO A 190 2.14 7.23 -7.25
N ARG A 191 2.79 7.15 -6.11
CA ARG A 191 4.09 7.83 -5.86
C ARG A 191 5.16 7.46 -6.88
N GLY A 192 5.23 6.16 -7.25
CA GLY A 192 6.13 5.71 -8.32
C GLY A 192 5.88 6.39 -9.65
N ALA A 193 4.61 6.68 -9.99
CA ALA A 193 4.26 7.39 -11.21
C ALA A 193 4.67 8.87 -11.18
N VAL A 194 4.62 9.51 -10.01
CA VAL A 194 5.12 10.89 -9.83
C VAL A 194 6.62 10.94 -10.09
N VAL A 195 7.40 10.01 -9.50
CA VAL A 195 8.86 9.95 -9.69
C VAL A 195 9.21 9.58 -11.13
N GLU A 196 8.47 8.65 -11.74
CA GLU A 196 8.66 8.29 -13.15
C GLU A 196 8.38 9.46 -14.11
N ALA A 197 7.34 10.24 -13.84
CA ALA A 197 7.06 11.43 -14.65
C ALA A 197 8.21 12.46 -14.52
N ALA A 198 8.72 12.70 -13.31
CA ALA A 198 9.87 13.56 -13.09
C ALA A 198 11.11 13.06 -13.87
N GLU A 199 11.39 11.75 -13.80
CA GLU A 199 12.47 11.12 -14.57
C GLU A 199 12.31 11.32 -16.09
N ARG A 200 11.10 11.10 -16.64
CA ARG A 200 10.84 11.30 -18.08
C ARG A 200 11.05 12.75 -18.53
N HIS A 201 10.82 13.72 -17.66
CA HIS A 201 11.07 15.14 -17.90
C HIS A 201 12.50 15.57 -17.53
N GLY A 202 13.41 14.61 -17.27
CA GLY A 202 14.84 14.86 -17.07
C GLY A 202 15.20 15.42 -15.72
N ALA A 203 14.33 15.37 -14.71
CA ALA A 203 14.65 15.82 -13.36
C ALA A 203 15.84 15.04 -12.76
N ALA A 204 16.64 15.71 -11.92
CA ALA A 204 17.78 15.10 -11.24
C ALA A 204 17.35 14.30 -9.98
N ALA A 205 16.31 14.76 -9.29
CA ALA A 205 15.74 14.11 -8.10
C ALA A 205 14.30 14.56 -7.88
N ALA A 206 13.56 13.85 -7.00
CA ALA A 206 12.20 14.19 -6.66
C ALA A 206 11.95 14.18 -5.13
N ALA A 207 11.41 15.26 -4.59
CA ALA A 207 10.89 15.36 -3.24
C ALA A 207 9.34 15.38 -3.30
N VAL A 208 8.68 14.44 -2.62
CA VAL A 208 7.22 14.32 -2.69
C VAL A 208 6.60 14.58 -1.32
N PHE A 209 5.64 15.48 -1.27
CA PHE A 209 4.91 15.83 -0.05
C PHE A 209 3.40 15.58 -0.20
N VAL A 210 2.70 15.41 0.92
CA VAL A 210 1.24 15.26 0.94
C VAL A 210 0.64 16.33 1.84
N GLU A 211 -0.35 17.05 1.30
CA GLU A 211 -1.07 18.07 2.05
C GLU A 211 -2.12 17.42 2.93
N ARG A 212 -1.89 17.44 4.24
CA ARG A 212 -2.87 17.02 5.26
C ARG A 212 -2.94 18.09 6.34
N ASP A 213 -4.10 18.71 6.50
CA ASP A 213 -4.28 19.80 7.45
C ASP A 213 -3.93 19.43 8.90
N THR A 214 -4.16 18.19 9.28
CA THR A 214 -3.95 17.68 10.63
C THR A 214 -2.56 17.07 10.86
N TRP A 215 -1.72 16.99 9.83
CA TRP A 215 -0.42 16.32 9.91
C TRP A 215 0.60 16.94 8.94
N ARG A 216 0.82 18.25 9.09
CA ARG A 216 1.68 19.02 8.16
C ARG A 216 3.16 18.70 8.30
N GLU A 217 3.62 18.33 9.50
CA GLU A 217 5.01 17.97 9.81
C GLU A 217 5.30 16.48 9.51
N GLY A 218 4.28 15.71 9.19
CA GLY A 218 4.41 14.29 8.93
C GLY A 218 4.89 13.98 7.52
N PHE A 219 5.42 12.76 7.38
CA PHE A 219 5.96 12.25 6.12
C PHE A 219 5.16 11.05 5.64
N GLU A 220 4.78 11.05 4.38
CA GLU A 220 4.13 9.89 3.80
C GLU A 220 5.18 8.85 3.39
N ARG A 221 5.17 7.71 4.10
CA ARG A 221 6.03 6.56 3.80
C ARG A 221 5.42 5.69 2.72
N GLY A 222 6.26 5.06 1.89
CA GLY A 222 5.83 4.11 0.88
C GLY A 222 6.90 3.84 -0.17
N HIS A 223 6.54 3.08 -1.19
CA HIS A 223 7.46 2.73 -2.26
C HIS A 223 7.28 3.60 -3.52
N VAL A 224 8.33 3.65 -4.32
CA VAL A 224 8.35 4.31 -5.63
C VAL A 224 8.54 3.32 -6.78
N MET A 225 8.43 2.03 -6.50
CA MET A 225 8.51 0.98 -7.50
C MET A 225 7.40 1.13 -8.54
N ARG A 226 7.70 0.85 -9.79
CA ARG A 226 6.80 0.89 -10.94
C ARG A 226 6.16 -0.47 -11.20
N GLY A 227 5.12 -0.46 -12.01
CA GLY A 227 4.44 -1.67 -12.48
C GLY A 227 3.51 -2.28 -11.45
N GLY A 228 3.19 -3.54 -11.65
CA GLY A 228 2.23 -4.28 -10.86
C GLY A 228 2.64 -4.53 -9.41
N ILE A 229 1.73 -5.16 -8.69
CA ILE A 229 1.92 -5.60 -7.31
C ILE A 229 2.92 -6.75 -7.24
N GLY A 230 3.46 -6.98 -6.05
CA GLY A 230 4.34 -8.09 -5.73
C GLY A 230 5.83 -7.74 -5.77
N ASP A 231 6.61 -8.68 -5.34
CA ASP A 231 8.06 -8.59 -5.31
C ASP A 231 8.65 -8.46 -6.72
N PRO A 232 9.62 -7.55 -6.95
CA PRO A 232 10.23 -7.40 -8.27
C PRO A 232 10.98 -8.65 -8.76
N LEU A 233 11.48 -9.50 -7.85
CA LEU A 233 12.21 -10.72 -8.22
C LEU A 233 11.27 -11.91 -8.48
N SER A 234 10.01 -11.85 -8.09
CA SER A 234 9.01 -12.90 -8.32
C SER A 234 7.69 -12.31 -8.85
N PRO A 235 7.70 -11.59 -10.01
CA PRO A 235 6.54 -10.91 -10.54
C PRO A 235 5.49 -11.91 -11.04
N GLY A 236 4.40 -12.04 -10.28
CA GLY A 236 3.27 -12.91 -10.63
C GLY A 236 3.30 -14.30 -10.01
N TRP A 237 4.31 -14.65 -9.24
CA TRP A 237 4.37 -15.89 -8.45
C TRP A 237 4.88 -15.66 -7.03
N SER A 238 4.85 -16.69 -6.21
CA SER A 238 5.24 -16.61 -4.82
C SER A 238 6.75 -16.83 -4.66
N GLY A 239 7.45 -15.87 -4.07
CA GLY A 239 8.87 -15.98 -3.72
C GLY A 239 9.06 -16.89 -2.51
N VAL A 240 8.99 -18.21 -2.68
CA VAL A 240 9.25 -19.19 -1.64
C VAL A 240 10.70 -19.65 -1.66
N GLU A 241 11.20 -20.13 -0.52
CA GLU A 241 12.57 -20.67 -0.42
C GLU A 241 12.78 -21.81 -1.43
N GLY A 242 13.86 -21.72 -2.22
CA GLY A 242 14.16 -22.66 -3.30
C GLY A 242 13.25 -22.56 -4.54
N GLY A 243 12.36 -21.58 -4.56
CA GLY A 243 11.52 -21.28 -5.74
C GLY A 243 12.24 -20.48 -6.81
N GLU A 244 11.56 -20.27 -7.92
CA GLU A 244 12.06 -19.46 -9.03
C GLU A 244 12.13 -17.98 -8.63
N SER A 245 13.23 -17.30 -9.01
CA SER A 245 13.47 -15.88 -8.77
C SER A 245 14.26 -15.29 -9.93
N LEU A 246 13.89 -14.08 -10.35
CA LEU A 246 14.66 -13.29 -11.31
C LEU A 246 15.94 -12.75 -10.65
N GLY A 247 16.96 -12.46 -11.46
CA GLY A 247 18.16 -11.77 -11.02
C GLY A 247 17.93 -10.25 -10.89
N LEU A 248 18.72 -9.58 -10.04
CA LEU A 248 18.67 -8.13 -9.91
C LEU A 248 18.97 -7.37 -11.21
N GLU A 249 19.79 -7.99 -12.08
CA GLU A 249 20.17 -7.42 -13.38
C GLU A 249 19.17 -7.74 -14.49
N ASP A 250 18.11 -8.47 -14.19
CA ASP A 250 17.08 -8.79 -15.18
C ASP A 250 16.38 -7.52 -15.63
N SER A 251 16.17 -7.39 -16.94
CA SER A 251 15.56 -6.20 -17.52
C SER A 251 14.14 -5.95 -17.01
N GLU A 252 13.40 -7.00 -16.69
CA GLU A 252 12.04 -6.88 -16.12
C GLU A 252 12.09 -6.36 -14.68
N VAL A 253 13.13 -6.72 -13.92
CA VAL A 253 13.37 -6.22 -12.58
C VAL A 253 13.81 -4.75 -12.63
N LEU A 254 14.81 -4.43 -13.45
CA LEU A 254 15.35 -3.07 -13.58
C LEU A 254 14.31 -2.05 -14.03
N LYS A 255 13.39 -2.43 -14.90
CA LYS A 255 12.27 -1.56 -15.33
C LYS A 255 11.34 -1.15 -14.19
N ARG A 256 11.33 -1.87 -13.09
CA ARG A 256 10.46 -1.59 -11.94
C ARG A 256 10.99 -0.50 -11.03
N PHE A 257 12.25 -0.13 -11.15
CA PHE A 257 12.86 0.91 -10.34
C PHE A 257 12.96 2.25 -11.06
N PRO A 258 12.69 3.38 -10.38
CA PRO A 258 13.04 4.69 -10.93
C PRO A 258 14.56 4.82 -11.07
N LYS A 259 15.01 5.73 -11.94
CA LYS A 259 16.44 6.00 -12.16
C LYS A 259 16.94 7.23 -11.43
N ILE A 260 16.03 8.06 -10.92
CA ILE A 260 16.36 9.25 -10.14
C ILE A 260 16.03 9.01 -8.66
N PRO A 261 16.84 9.55 -7.72
CA PRO A 261 16.56 9.42 -6.31
C PRO A 261 15.33 10.23 -5.90
N SER A 262 14.63 9.75 -4.89
CA SER A 262 13.46 10.45 -4.35
C SER A 262 13.36 10.29 -2.84
N LEU A 263 12.79 11.28 -2.16
CA LEU A 263 12.51 11.25 -0.74
C LEU A 263 11.12 11.83 -0.42
N PRO A 264 10.51 11.42 0.69
CA PRO A 264 9.33 12.07 1.20
C PRO A 264 9.71 13.39 1.88
N LEU A 265 8.81 14.37 1.78
CA LEU A 265 8.96 15.68 2.40
C LEU A 265 7.72 16.01 3.21
N SER A 266 7.85 16.73 4.33
CA SER A 266 6.68 17.24 5.03
C SER A 266 6.05 18.40 4.26
N ALA A 267 4.75 18.62 4.44
CA ALA A 267 4.05 19.72 3.79
C ALA A 267 4.61 21.09 4.22
N GLU A 268 5.06 21.20 5.47
CA GLU A 268 5.67 22.41 6.00
C GLU A 268 7.02 22.70 5.32
N ALA A 269 7.89 21.69 5.22
CA ALA A 269 9.16 21.81 4.53
C ALA A 269 9.00 22.13 3.04
N ALA A 270 8.03 21.47 2.38
CA ALA A 270 7.69 21.76 1.00
C ALA A 270 7.25 23.21 0.82
N GLU A 271 6.32 23.70 1.65
CA GLU A 271 5.80 25.06 1.55
C GLU A 271 6.91 26.10 1.74
N ARG A 272 7.86 25.86 2.64
CA ARG A 272 9.04 26.73 2.82
C ARG A 272 9.93 26.79 1.56
N ILE A 273 10.12 25.68 0.87
CA ILE A 273 10.82 25.67 -0.41
C ILE A 273 10.01 26.46 -1.44
N LEU A 274 8.71 26.20 -1.55
CA LEU A 274 7.84 26.84 -2.53
C LEU A 274 7.73 28.36 -2.34
N GLU A 275 7.80 28.86 -1.10
CA GLU A 275 7.83 30.31 -0.79
C GLU A 275 9.04 31.04 -1.39
N SER A 276 10.14 30.33 -1.60
CA SER A 276 11.41 30.87 -2.07
C SER A 276 11.61 30.73 -3.58
N LEU A 277 10.64 30.12 -4.29
CA LEU A 277 10.74 29.94 -5.74
C LEU A 277 10.47 31.26 -6.49
N GLY A 278 11.26 31.46 -7.54
CA GLY A 278 11.05 32.49 -8.56
C GLY A 278 10.51 31.92 -9.86
N GLY A 279 10.88 32.48 -10.97
CA GLY A 279 10.52 32.04 -12.31
C GLY A 279 9.05 32.27 -12.67
N ALA A 280 8.41 31.29 -13.32
CA ALA A 280 7.05 31.45 -13.81
C ALA A 280 6.00 31.54 -12.68
N PRO A 281 4.90 32.29 -12.90
CA PRO A 281 3.83 32.41 -11.91
C PRO A 281 3.18 31.07 -11.58
N LEU A 282 2.77 30.88 -10.32
CA LEU A 282 1.98 29.72 -9.89
C LEU A 282 0.61 29.74 -10.59
N PRO A 283 0.24 28.70 -11.34
CA PRO A 283 -1.11 28.57 -11.89
C PRO A 283 -2.18 28.61 -10.78
N LEU A 284 -3.30 29.29 -11.04
CA LEU A 284 -4.36 29.48 -10.04
C LEU A 284 -4.94 28.17 -9.53
N ASP A 285 -5.10 27.19 -10.40
CA ASP A 285 -5.58 25.85 -10.10
C ASP A 285 -4.57 24.98 -9.31
N TRP A 286 -3.28 25.42 -9.24
CA TRP A 286 -2.26 24.74 -8.46
C TRP A 286 -2.18 25.18 -6.99
N ARG A 287 -2.95 26.18 -6.62
CA ARG A 287 -2.93 26.68 -5.24
C ARG A 287 -3.28 25.57 -4.24
N GLY A 288 -4.33 24.81 -4.52
CA GLY A 288 -4.77 23.71 -3.66
C GLY A 288 -4.98 24.14 -2.20
N THR A 289 -4.42 23.38 -1.27
CA THR A 289 -4.47 23.62 0.18
C THR A 289 -3.20 24.32 0.71
N LEU A 290 -2.33 24.86 -0.15
CA LEU A 290 -1.18 25.66 0.28
C LEU A 290 -1.65 26.85 1.14
N LYS A 291 -1.17 26.91 2.37
CA LYS A 291 -1.61 27.93 3.36
C LYS A 291 -0.90 29.25 3.16
N SER A 292 0.36 29.22 2.71
CA SER A 292 1.17 30.41 2.58
C SER A 292 0.79 31.23 1.36
N SER A 293 0.44 32.49 1.57
CA SER A 293 0.23 33.48 0.50
C SER A 293 1.52 33.89 -0.22
N LYS A 294 2.70 33.51 0.33
CA LYS A 294 4.01 33.80 -0.25
C LYS A 294 4.38 32.88 -1.42
N VAL A 295 3.74 31.71 -1.53
CA VAL A 295 3.93 30.84 -2.70
C VAL A 295 3.28 31.49 -3.91
N LYS A 296 4.10 32.02 -4.82
CA LYS A 296 3.66 32.81 -5.99
C LYS A 296 4.19 32.27 -7.31
N ASN A 297 5.26 31.49 -7.29
CA ASN A 297 5.96 31.02 -8.47
C ASN A 297 6.21 29.51 -8.39
N VAL A 298 6.56 28.91 -9.52
CA VAL A 298 6.83 27.46 -9.63
C VAL A 298 8.32 27.13 -9.79
N GLY A 299 9.19 28.10 -10.00
CA GLY A 299 10.59 27.88 -10.33
C GLY A 299 10.86 27.95 -11.85
N PRO A 300 12.01 27.43 -12.33
CA PRO A 300 13.09 26.88 -11.54
C PRO A 300 13.86 27.94 -10.75
N GLY A 301 14.38 27.53 -9.60
CA GLY A 301 15.15 28.43 -8.72
C GLY A 301 14.40 29.71 -8.27
N PRO A 302 15.10 30.72 -7.73
CA PRO A 302 16.56 30.78 -7.49
C PRO A 302 17.06 29.84 -6.38
N THR A 303 16.19 29.20 -5.65
CA THR A 303 16.55 28.26 -4.58
C THR A 303 17.19 27.00 -5.16
N ILE A 304 18.38 26.68 -4.67
CA ILE A 304 19.11 25.45 -5.00
C ILE A 304 18.89 24.46 -3.86
N LEU A 305 18.52 23.24 -4.21
CA LEU A 305 18.40 22.13 -3.26
C LEU A 305 19.63 21.23 -3.35
N ASN A 306 20.26 20.99 -2.20
CA ASN A 306 21.25 19.94 -2.03
C ASN A 306 20.53 18.72 -1.45
N PHE A 307 20.45 17.68 -2.25
CA PHE A 307 19.63 16.49 -2.04
C PHE A 307 20.52 15.24 -1.98
N THR A 308 20.36 14.42 -0.96
CA THR A 308 21.04 13.12 -0.89
C THR A 308 20.04 12.06 -0.41
N TYR A 309 20.08 10.88 -1.05
CA TYR A 309 19.33 9.70 -0.66
C TYR A 309 20.17 8.43 -0.83
N GLN A 310 20.19 7.57 0.21
CA GLN A 310 20.89 6.29 0.20
C GLN A 310 20.12 5.22 0.97
#